data_11cae7548a232ef41900409c9300013b
#
_entry.id   11cae7548a232ef41900409c9300013b
#
_cell.length_a   1.000
_cell.length_b   1.000
_cell.length_c   1.000
_cell.angle_alpha   90.00
_cell.angle_beta   90.00
_cell.angle_gamma   90.00
#
_symmetry.space_group_name_H-M   'P 1'
#
loop_
_entity.id
_entity.type
_entity.pdbx_description
1 polymer ?
#
loop_
_entity_poly.entity_id
_entity_poly.type
_entity_poly.pdbx_seq_one_letter_code
_entity_poly.pdbx_strand_id
1 'polypeptide(L)'
;MHLIAMELKKIFSNLNWIADFRDPWTNLDILNDFNLSKRSLKIHRSLENNVLKNADLVLTVGERWAADFKDLGAKNVKVITNGYDSDDFKDFKDLDTDKFILGHYGIMNHLRNPSNLWKALNELCLENNDFNKSLEIRLSGNIDKNILNEISKYPFLNSKLVNLGFLNHKDVIKEYSMASLLLLLLFDSKSGEGNYPGK
;
A
#
# COMPACT_ATOMS: atom_id res chain seq x y z
N MET A 1 -21.27 -0.23 -1.49
CA MET A 1 -21.78 -0.27 -2.88
C MET A 1 -22.18 -1.68 -3.36
N HIS A 2 -21.39 -2.73 -3.10
CA HIS A 2 -21.68 -4.10 -3.56
C HIS A 2 -23.06 -4.64 -3.13
N LEU A 3 -23.53 -4.32 -1.92
CA LEU A 3 -24.85 -4.75 -1.45
C LEU A 3 -25.99 -4.11 -2.25
N ILE A 4 -25.84 -2.85 -2.66
CA ILE A 4 -26.82 -2.17 -3.52
C ILE A 4 -26.90 -2.86 -4.88
N ALA A 5 -25.76 -3.16 -5.49
CA ALA A 5 -25.69 -3.87 -6.76
C ALA A 5 -26.31 -5.28 -6.66
N MET A 6 -26.08 -5.97 -5.54
CA MET A 6 -26.68 -7.28 -5.28
C MET A 6 -28.21 -7.22 -5.21
N GLU A 7 -28.78 -6.19 -4.56
CA GLU A 7 -30.24 -6.00 -4.50
C GLU A 7 -30.80 -5.60 -5.88
N LEU A 8 -30.10 -4.74 -6.62
CA LEU A 8 -30.50 -4.39 -8.00
C LEU A 8 -30.53 -5.60 -8.92
N LYS A 9 -29.54 -6.51 -8.80
CA LYS A 9 -29.52 -7.74 -9.60
C LYS A 9 -30.68 -8.68 -9.28
N LYS A 10 -31.18 -8.68 -8.05
CA LYS A 10 -32.39 -9.44 -7.70
C LYS A 10 -33.67 -8.89 -8.38
N ILE A 11 -33.72 -7.55 -8.53
CA ILE A 11 -34.85 -6.88 -9.19
C ILE A 11 -34.76 -7.00 -10.71
N PHE A 12 -33.53 -6.83 -11.24
CA PHE A 12 -33.26 -6.84 -12.67
C PHE A 12 -32.38 -8.04 -13.02
N SER A 13 -32.95 -9.20 -13.28
CA SER A 13 -32.26 -10.47 -13.50
C SER A 13 -31.26 -10.44 -14.67
N ASN A 14 -31.48 -9.58 -15.67
CA ASN A 14 -30.61 -9.42 -16.83
C ASN A 14 -29.42 -8.46 -16.59
N LEU A 15 -29.31 -7.88 -15.40
CA LEU A 15 -28.19 -6.98 -15.08
C LEU A 15 -26.87 -7.77 -15.04
N ASN A 16 -25.91 -7.39 -15.86
CA ASN A 16 -24.53 -7.87 -15.73
C ASN A 16 -23.84 -7.08 -14.62
N TRP A 17 -23.43 -7.76 -13.57
CA TRP A 17 -22.80 -7.14 -12.41
C TRP A 17 -21.32 -7.51 -12.32
N ILE A 18 -20.47 -6.50 -12.46
CA ILE A 18 -19.03 -6.59 -12.20
C ILE A 18 -18.77 -6.03 -10.81
N ALA A 19 -18.24 -6.84 -9.91
CA ALA A 19 -17.83 -6.43 -8.57
C ALA A 19 -16.32 -6.16 -8.55
N ASP A 20 -15.93 -4.89 -8.46
CA ASP A 20 -14.52 -4.49 -8.39
C ASP A 20 -14.06 -4.48 -6.92
N PHE A 21 -13.28 -5.50 -6.56
CA PHE A 21 -12.65 -5.68 -5.27
C PHE A 21 -11.17 -5.31 -5.36
N ARG A 22 -10.88 -4.02 -5.29
CA ARG A 22 -9.48 -3.56 -5.22
C ARG A 22 -8.77 -4.03 -3.97
N ASP A 23 -9.53 -4.07 -2.86
CA ASP A 23 -9.11 -4.63 -1.58
C ASP A 23 -10.14 -5.67 -1.13
N PRO A 24 -9.72 -6.76 -0.46
CA PRO A 24 -10.65 -7.69 0.18
C PRO A 24 -11.53 -6.98 1.21
N TRP A 25 -12.74 -7.47 1.41
CA TRP A 25 -13.64 -6.87 2.40
C TRP A 25 -13.31 -7.32 3.82
N THR A 26 -13.12 -8.63 4.04
CA THR A 26 -12.90 -9.18 5.39
C THR A 26 -11.50 -9.72 5.63
N ASN A 27 -10.68 -9.83 4.61
CA ASN A 27 -9.28 -10.25 4.72
C ASN A 27 -8.34 -9.05 4.62
N LEU A 28 -8.55 -8.04 5.48
CA LEU A 28 -7.72 -6.85 5.61
C LEU A 28 -7.22 -6.72 7.04
N ASP A 29 -5.91 -6.51 7.23
CA ASP A 29 -5.29 -6.34 8.54
C ASP A 29 -5.87 -5.15 9.31
N ILE A 30 -6.20 -4.07 8.61
CA ILE A 30 -6.79 -2.86 9.22
C ILE A 30 -8.14 -3.14 9.92
N LEU A 31 -8.83 -4.25 9.59
CA LEU A 31 -10.06 -4.61 10.30
C LEU A 31 -9.82 -4.94 11.77
N ASN A 32 -8.61 -5.33 12.13
CA ASN A 32 -8.25 -5.58 13.53
C ASN A 32 -8.32 -4.29 14.37
N ASP A 33 -8.06 -3.14 13.76
CA ASP A 33 -8.09 -1.83 14.41
C ASP A 33 -9.53 -1.35 14.70
N PHE A 34 -10.54 -1.92 14.02
CA PHE A 34 -11.94 -1.55 14.22
C PHE A 34 -12.62 -2.26 15.41
N ASN A 35 -11.92 -3.16 16.11
CA ASN A 35 -12.45 -3.88 17.28
C ASN A 35 -13.83 -4.50 17.06
N LEU A 36 -14.07 -5.08 15.88
CA LEU A 36 -15.33 -5.67 15.52
C LEU A 36 -15.64 -6.91 16.38
N SER A 37 -16.90 -7.01 16.85
CA SER A 37 -17.35 -8.21 17.55
C SER A 37 -17.31 -9.44 16.64
N LYS A 38 -17.16 -10.64 17.23
CA LYS A 38 -17.21 -11.92 16.48
C LYS A 38 -18.50 -12.05 15.65
N ARG A 39 -19.63 -11.54 16.18
CA ARG A 39 -20.92 -11.55 15.48
C ARG A 39 -20.88 -10.62 14.25
N SER A 40 -20.33 -9.41 14.41
CA SER A 40 -20.18 -8.45 13.31
C SER A 40 -19.29 -9.02 12.20
N LEU A 41 -18.12 -9.57 12.56
CA LEU A 41 -17.23 -10.21 11.58
C LEU A 41 -17.91 -11.36 10.82
N LYS A 42 -18.72 -12.18 11.51
CA LYS A 42 -19.49 -13.25 10.86
C LYS A 42 -20.50 -12.70 9.85
N ILE A 43 -21.16 -11.58 10.18
CA ILE A 43 -22.08 -10.90 9.27
C ILE A 43 -21.32 -10.38 8.04
N HIS A 44 -20.20 -9.66 8.24
CA HIS A 44 -19.40 -9.14 7.13
C HIS A 44 -18.90 -10.25 6.21
N ARG A 45 -18.39 -11.36 6.75
CA ARG A 45 -17.98 -12.53 5.95
C ARG A 45 -19.11 -13.14 5.15
N SER A 46 -20.32 -13.24 5.75
CA SER A 46 -21.50 -13.73 5.05
C SER A 46 -21.91 -12.79 3.89
N LEU A 47 -21.83 -11.49 4.12
CA LEU A 47 -22.15 -10.49 3.10
C LEU A 47 -21.14 -10.51 1.95
N GLU A 48 -19.83 -10.57 2.26
CA GLU A 48 -18.77 -10.70 1.26
C GLU A 48 -18.95 -11.97 0.42
N ASN A 49 -19.13 -13.13 1.06
CA ASN A 49 -19.36 -14.39 0.36
C ASN A 49 -20.60 -14.33 -0.55
N ASN A 50 -21.67 -13.67 -0.12
CA ASN A 50 -22.87 -13.52 -0.94
C ASN A 50 -22.61 -12.63 -2.16
N VAL A 51 -21.84 -11.56 -2.00
CA VAL A 51 -21.43 -10.71 -3.13
C VAL A 51 -20.60 -11.50 -4.13
N LEU A 52 -19.54 -12.18 -3.65
CA LEU A 52 -18.62 -12.96 -4.49
C LEU A 52 -19.34 -14.06 -5.28
N LYS A 53 -20.32 -14.76 -4.67
CA LYS A 53 -21.08 -15.84 -5.31
C LYS A 53 -22.08 -15.35 -6.36
N ASN A 54 -22.60 -14.13 -6.22
CA ASN A 54 -23.68 -13.61 -7.05
C ASN A 54 -23.21 -12.62 -8.12
N ALA A 55 -22.01 -12.08 -8.01
CA ALA A 55 -21.41 -11.27 -9.08
C ALA A 55 -21.14 -12.13 -10.33
N ASP A 56 -21.39 -11.59 -11.51
CA ASP A 56 -21.07 -12.26 -12.79
C ASP A 56 -19.58 -12.28 -13.05
N LEU A 57 -18.87 -11.23 -12.60
CA LEU A 57 -17.43 -11.09 -12.65
C LEU A 57 -16.95 -10.35 -11.41
N VAL A 58 -15.88 -10.85 -10.81
CA VAL A 58 -15.12 -10.19 -9.74
C VAL A 58 -13.81 -9.70 -10.33
N LEU A 59 -13.48 -8.43 -10.12
CA LEU A 59 -12.16 -7.86 -10.43
C LEU A 59 -11.36 -7.68 -9.16
N THR A 60 -10.05 -7.89 -9.26
CA THR A 60 -9.09 -7.62 -8.18
C THR A 60 -7.74 -7.22 -8.75
N VAL A 61 -6.80 -6.81 -7.90
CA VAL A 61 -5.51 -6.23 -8.33
C VAL A 61 -4.35 -7.22 -8.31
N GLY A 62 -4.51 -8.40 -7.71
CA GLY A 62 -3.42 -9.37 -7.58
C GLY A 62 -3.90 -10.83 -7.62
N GLU A 63 -3.01 -11.72 -8.08
CA GLU A 63 -3.31 -13.16 -8.23
C GLU A 63 -3.61 -13.84 -6.89
N ARG A 64 -2.95 -13.42 -5.81
CA ARG A 64 -3.19 -13.96 -4.47
C ARG A 64 -4.65 -13.75 -4.05
N TRP A 65 -5.13 -12.51 -4.14
CA TRP A 65 -6.52 -12.20 -3.80
C TRP A 65 -7.51 -12.83 -4.77
N ALA A 66 -7.13 -12.98 -6.04
CA ALA A 66 -7.96 -13.72 -6.99
C ALA A 66 -8.16 -15.18 -6.59
N ALA A 67 -7.13 -15.84 -6.08
CA ALA A 67 -7.22 -17.19 -5.53
C ALA A 67 -8.12 -17.23 -4.29
N ASP A 68 -7.90 -16.33 -3.33
CA ASP A 68 -8.70 -16.23 -2.11
C ASP A 68 -10.21 -16.01 -2.44
N PHE A 69 -10.55 -15.18 -3.44
CA PHE A 69 -11.93 -14.96 -3.86
C PHE A 69 -12.57 -16.17 -4.52
N LYS A 70 -11.81 -16.95 -5.29
CA LYS A 70 -12.27 -18.23 -5.85
C LYS A 70 -12.57 -19.23 -4.73
N ASP A 71 -11.70 -19.31 -3.72
CA ASP A 71 -11.90 -20.16 -2.55
C ASP A 71 -13.15 -19.75 -1.74
N LEU A 72 -13.48 -18.47 -1.69
CA LEU A 72 -14.70 -17.94 -1.10
C LEU A 72 -15.95 -18.15 -1.98
N GLY A 73 -15.79 -18.67 -3.20
CA GLY A 73 -16.89 -19.08 -4.07
C GLY A 73 -17.20 -18.12 -5.22
N ALA A 74 -16.32 -17.18 -5.55
CA ALA A 74 -16.45 -16.38 -6.76
C ALA A 74 -16.30 -17.27 -8.01
N LYS A 75 -17.27 -17.18 -8.95
CA LYS A 75 -17.30 -18.03 -10.15
C LYS A 75 -16.28 -17.59 -11.21
N ASN A 76 -16.20 -16.29 -11.41
CA ASN A 76 -15.33 -15.66 -12.40
C ASN A 76 -14.53 -14.56 -11.71
N VAL A 77 -13.21 -14.68 -11.71
CA VAL A 77 -12.30 -13.67 -11.16
C VAL A 77 -11.28 -13.30 -12.22
N LYS A 78 -11.08 -12.01 -12.43
CA LYS A 78 -10.02 -11.47 -13.28
C LYS A 78 -9.15 -10.50 -12.51
N VAL A 79 -7.86 -10.55 -12.78
CA VAL A 79 -6.89 -9.61 -12.23
C VAL A 79 -6.69 -8.46 -13.20
N ILE A 80 -6.86 -7.24 -12.69
CA ILE A 80 -6.49 -5.99 -13.36
C ILE A 80 -5.69 -5.19 -12.33
N THR A 81 -4.38 -5.17 -12.50
CA THR A 81 -3.47 -4.47 -11.58
C THR A 81 -3.73 -2.97 -11.59
N ASN A 82 -3.31 -2.29 -10.52
CA ASN A 82 -3.20 -0.85 -10.56
C ASN A 82 -2.21 -0.43 -11.65
N GLY A 83 -2.52 0.66 -12.32
CA GLY A 83 -1.69 1.25 -13.37
C GLY A 83 -1.09 2.58 -12.91
N TYR A 84 -0.32 3.18 -13.78
CA TYR A 84 0.20 4.53 -13.67
C TYR A 84 -0.14 5.31 -14.94
N ASP A 85 -0.17 6.63 -14.84
CA ASP A 85 -0.30 7.50 -16.01
C ASP A 85 1.09 7.73 -16.61
N SER A 86 1.29 7.28 -17.85
CA SER A 86 2.56 7.48 -18.56
C SER A 86 2.85 8.97 -18.83
N ASP A 87 1.83 9.82 -18.83
CA ASP A 87 1.98 11.24 -19.07
C ASP A 87 2.70 11.96 -17.90
N ASP A 88 2.57 11.41 -16.69
CA ASP A 88 3.28 11.90 -15.52
C ASP A 88 4.81 11.78 -15.65
N PHE A 89 5.28 10.87 -16.51
CA PHE A 89 6.70 10.54 -16.68
C PHE A 89 7.29 10.98 -18.02
N LYS A 90 6.55 11.72 -18.85
CA LYS A 90 7.05 12.17 -20.17
C LYS A 90 8.31 13.05 -20.08
N ASP A 91 8.37 13.89 -19.07
CA ASP A 91 9.51 14.78 -18.81
C ASP A 91 10.40 14.28 -17.67
N PHE A 92 10.20 13.00 -17.25
CA PHE A 92 10.98 12.42 -16.19
C PHE A 92 12.45 12.31 -16.61
N LYS A 93 13.32 12.88 -15.80
CA LYS A 93 14.77 12.80 -15.95
C LYS A 93 15.35 12.47 -14.59
N ASP A 94 16.25 11.51 -14.54
CA ASP A 94 17.05 11.29 -13.34
C ASP A 94 17.84 12.57 -13.05
N LEU A 95 17.59 13.16 -11.89
CA LEU A 95 18.34 14.31 -11.43
C LEU A 95 19.55 13.81 -10.67
N ASP A 96 20.73 14.17 -11.17
CA ASP A 96 21.97 13.83 -10.52
C ASP A 96 22.07 14.57 -9.17
N THR A 97 22.49 13.85 -8.14
CA THR A 97 22.64 14.36 -6.79
C THR A 97 23.80 13.66 -6.10
N ASP A 98 24.60 14.41 -5.34
CA ASP A 98 25.67 13.86 -4.50
C ASP A 98 25.13 13.06 -3.29
N LYS A 99 23.79 12.96 -3.15
CA LYS A 99 23.14 12.25 -2.06
C LYS A 99 22.62 10.89 -2.49
N PHE A 100 22.72 9.92 -1.58
CA PHE A 100 21.97 8.67 -1.67
C PHE A 100 20.61 8.88 -1.00
N ILE A 101 19.61 9.17 -1.82
CA ILE A 101 18.26 9.49 -1.35
C ILE A 101 17.42 8.21 -1.28
N LEU A 102 17.00 7.86 -0.05
CA LEU A 102 16.05 6.79 0.23
C LEU A 102 14.66 7.43 0.43
N GLY A 103 13.75 7.24 -0.53
CA GLY A 103 12.46 7.93 -0.56
C GLY A 103 11.26 7.02 -0.27
N HIS A 104 10.32 7.49 0.57
CA HIS A 104 8.98 6.91 0.68
C HIS A 104 7.93 8.02 0.59
N TYR A 105 6.98 7.87 -0.35
CA TYR A 105 5.98 8.88 -0.64
C TYR A 105 4.59 8.26 -0.54
N GLY A 106 3.93 8.49 0.60
CA GLY A 106 2.59 7.98 0.87
C GLY A 106 2.30 7.74 2.34
N ILE A 107 1.39 6.80 2.64
CA ILE A 107 1.01 6.46 4.01
C ILE A 107 2.00 5.46 4.58
N MET A 108 2.58 5.78 5.75
CA MET A 108 3.40 4.87 6.54
C MET A 108 2.82 4.80 7.96
N ASN A 109 2.00 3.79 8.21
CA ASN A 109 1.44 3.49 9.52
C ASN A 109 2.26 2.42 10.25
N HIS A 110 1.89 2.09 11.48
CA HIS A 110 2.60 1.12 12.31
C HIS A 110 2.76 -0.27 11.66
N LEU A 111 1.82 -0.69 10.79
CA LEU A 111 1.88 -1.97 10.05
C LEU A 111 2.90 -1.96 8.89
N ARG A 112 3.39 -0.78 8.52
CA ARG A 112 4.36 -0.58 7.42
C ARG A 112 5.69 -0.05 7.92
N ASN A 113 5.96 -0.13 9.22
CA ASN A 113 7.22 0.35 9.78
C ASN A 113 8.35 -0.68 9.57
N PRO A 114 9.36 -0.38 8.77
CA PRO A 114 10.47 -1.28 8.52
C PRO A 114 11.57 -1.10 9.59
N SER A 115 11.29 -1.37 10.86
CA SER A 115 12.23 -1.15 11.98
C SER A 115 13.61 -1.77 11.76
N ASN A 116 13.67 -2.94 11.13
CA ASN A 116 14.95 -3.59 10.79
C ASN A 116 15.76 -2.78 9.75
N LEU A 117 15.08 -2.08 8.83
CA LEU A 117 15.75 -1.22 7.87
C LEU A 117 16.42 -0.03 8.57
N TRP A 118 15.73 0.60 9.51
CA TRP A 118 16.31 1.73 10.27
C TRP A 118 17.55 1.30 11.03
N LYS A 119 17.51 0.14 11.67
CA LYS A 119 18.66 -0.45 12.35
C LYS A 119 19.81 -0.69 11.38
N ALA A 120 19.56 -1.36 10.25
CA ALA A 120 20.59 -1.66 9.25
C ALA A 120 21.22 -0.40 8.64
N LEU A 121 20.42 0.64 8.34
CA LEU A 121 20.92 1.92 7.84
C LEU A 121 21.82 2.61 8.86
N ASN A 122 21.48 2.55 10.15
CA ASN A 122 22.30 3.11 11.21
C ASN A 122 23.64 2.36 11.35
N GLU A 123 23.64 1.03 11.24
CA GLU A 123 24.84 0.20 11.23
C GLU A 123 25.73 0.50 10.02
N LEU A 124 25.14 0.61 8.82
CA LEU A 124 25.86 0.99 7.60
C LEU A 124 26.51 2.38 7.71
N CYS A 125 25.81 3.34 8.33
CA CYS A 125 26.39 4.67 8.57
C CYS A 125 27.56 4.62 9.54
N LEU A 126 27.57 3.71 10.50
CA LEU A 126 28.70 3.49 11.41
C LEU A 126 29.90 2.88 10.69
N GLU A 127 29.66 1.89 9.81
CA GLU A 127 30.68 1.12 9.13
C GLU A 127 31.27 1.84 7.92
N ASN A 128 30.48 2.68 7.23
CA ASN A 128 30.85 3.34 5.99
C ASN A 128 30.62 4.87 6.08
N ASN A 129 31.72 5.60 6.22
CA ASN A 129 31.72 7.06 6.37
C ASN A 129 31.19 7.78 5.10
N ASP A 130 31.45 7.25 3.90
CA ASP A 130 30.96 7.87 2.67
C ASP A 130 29.46 7.67 2.49
N PHE A 131 28.95 6.48 2.82
CA PHE A 131 27.52 6.25 2.91
C PHE A 131 26.88 7.15 3.97
N ASN A 132 27.49 7.28 5.14
CA ASN A 132 27.02 8.19 6.19
C ASN A 132 26.93 9.65 5.70
N LYS A 133 27.88 10.14 4.91
CA LYS A 133 27.84 11.51 4.37
C LYS A 133 26.78 11.70 3.28
N SER A 134 26.54 10.68 2.47
CA SER A 134 25.63 10.76 1.31
C SER A 134 24.19 10.44 1.66
N LEU A 135 23.89 9.60 2.66
CA LEU A 135 22.54 9.16 2.98
C LEU A 135 21.62 10.33 3.34
N GLU A 136 20.44 10.33 2.72
CA GLU A 136 19.29 11.17 3.07
C GLU A 136 18.02 10.34 3.02
N ILE A 137 17.21 10.40 4.07
CA ILE A 137 15.93 9.65 4.17
C ILE A 137 14.79 10.66 3.98
N ARG A 138 14.09 10.60 2.86
CA ARG A 138 12.97 11.48 2.54
C ARG A 138 11.65 10.77 2.73
N LEU A 139 10.82 11.29 3.62
CA LEU A 139 9.48 10.76 3.88
C LEU A 139 8.44 11.83 3.57
N SER A 140 7.41 11.45 2.80
CA SER A 140 6.30 12.34 2.48
C SER A 140 4.96 11.62 2.62
N GLY A 141 3.94 12.36 3.03
CA GLY A 141 2.57 11.87 3.23
C GLY A 141 2.20 11.73 4.70
N ASN A 142 1.25 10.84 4.98
CA ASN A 142 0.82 10.60 6.36
C ASN A 142 1.73 9.56 7.04
N ILE A 143 2.75 10.05 7.71
CA ILE A 143 3.73 9.22 8.43
C ILE A 143 3.38 9.20 9.93
N ASP A 144 3.27 8.00 10.51
CA ASP A 144 3.02 7.83 11.96
C ASP A 144 4.15 8.49 12.76
N LYS A 145 3.79 9.31 13.75
CA LYS A 145 4.75 10.01 14.62
C LYS A 145 5.67 9.04 15.37
N ASN A 146 5.20 7.84 15.69
CA ASN A 146 6.02 6.83 16.35
C ASN A 146 7.16 6.36 15.45
N ILE A 147 6.96 6.29 14.14
CA ILE A 147 8.00 5.94 13.17
C ILE A 147 9.06 7.05 13.10
N LEU A 148 8.64 8.30 12.99
CA LEU A 148 9.56 9.45 13.02
C LEU A 148 10.38 9.47 14.32
N ASN A 149 9.72 9.23 15.46
CA ASN A 149 10.37 9.15 16.76
C ASN A 149 11.34 7.95 16.86
N GLU A 150 11.03 6.82 16.23
CA GLU A 150 11.91 5.66 16.18
C GLU A 150 13.18 5.96 15.38
N ILE A 151 13.03 6.51 14.17
CA ILE A 151 14.17 6.89 13.33
C ILE A 151 15.08 7.88 14.07
N SER A 152 14.50 8.86 14.76
CA SER A 152 15.22 9.89 15.51
C SER A 152 16.03 9.35 16.68
N LYS A 153 15.76 8.14 17.18
CA LYS A 153 16.55 7.49 18.24
C LYS A 153 17.87 6.93 17.73
N TYR A 154 18.02 6.73 16.44
CA TYR A 154 19.26 6.24 15.86
C TYR A 154 20.24 7.39 15.67
N PRO A 155 21.45 7.33 16.26
CA PRO A 155 22.39 8.45 16.29
C PRO A 155 22.76 9.00 14.92
N PHE A 156 22.91 8.11 13.92
CA PHE A 156 23.30 8.52 12.57
C PHE A 156 22.12 8.92 11.70
N LEU A 157 20.88 8.51 12.00
CA LEU A 157 19.73 8.75 11.13
C LEU A 157 18.98 10.05 11.46
N ASN A 158 19.06 10.52 12.69
CA ASN A 158 18.29 11.70 13.12
C ASN A 158 18.56 12.94 12.25
N SER A 159 19.82 13.20 11.90
CA SER A 159 20.21 14.34 11.06
C SER A 159 19.97 14.12 9.56
N LYS A 160 19.59 12.92 9.14
CA LYS A 160 19.39 12.53 7.74
C LYS A 160 17.94 12.41 7.36
N LEU A 161 17.05 12.48 8.36
CA LEU A 161 15.62 12.38 8.16
C LEU A 161 15.06 13.72 7.69
N VAL A 162 14.48 13.72 6.50
CA VAL A 162 13.76 14.86 5.91
C VAL A 162 12.29 14.48 5.80
N ASN A 163 11.47 15.06 6.66
CA ASN A 163 10.01 14.91 6.58
C ASN A 163 9.44 16.04 5.72
N LEU A 164 9.02 15.70 4.49
CA LEU A 164 8.52 16.65 3.51
C LEU A 164 7.04 17.02 3.73
N GLY A 165 6.36 16.35 4.69
CA GLY A 165 4.93 16.53 4.88
C GLY A 165 4.11 16.03 3.68
N PHE A 166 2.98 16.65 3.43
CA PHE A 166 2.14 16.32 2.28
C PHE A 166 2.63 17.05 1.02
N LEU A 167 2.92 16.30 -0.04
CA LEU A 167 3.28 16.82 -1.35
C LEU A 167 2.11 16.63 -2.34
N ASN A 168 1.96 17.55 -3.28
CA ASN A 168 1.07 17.35 -4.42
C ASN A 168 1.69 16.34 -5.41
N HIS A 169 0.89 15.82 -6.33
CA HIS A 169 1.30 14.78 -7.25
C HIS A 169 2.55 15.13 -8.08
N LYS A 170 2.62 16.36 -8.62
CA LYS A 170 3.76 16.80 -9.43
C LYS A 170 5.06 16.86 -8.62
N ASP A 171 4.98 17.31 -7.37
CA ASP A 171 6.15 17.35 -6.49
C ASP A 171 6.61 15.95 -6.10
N VAL A 172 5.68 15.00 -5.93
CA VAL A 172 6.04 13.58 -5.72
C VAL A 172 6.80 13.01 -6.92
N ILE A 173 6.35 13.27 -8.15
CA ILE A 173 7.06 12.83 -9.36
C ILE A 173 8.47 13.42 -9.42
N LYS A 174 8.63 14.69 -9.03
CA LYS A 174 9.95 15.31 -8.93
C LYS A 174 10.83 14.64 -7.87
N GLU A 175 10.27 14.29 -6.72
CA GLU A 175 11.01 13.54 -5.69
C GLU A 175 11.44 12.15 -6.18
N TYR A 176 10.61 11.47 -6.99
CA TYR A 176 10.98 10.20 -7.61
C TYR A 176 12.23 10.33 -8.50
N SER A 177 12.37 11.43 -9.26
CA SER A 177 13.54 11.66 -10.13
C SER A 177 14.85 11.96 -9.37
N MET A 178 14.77 12.28 -8.10
CA MET A 178 15.92 12.52 -7.24
C MET A 178 16.28 11.30 -6.37
N ALA A 179 15.35 10.36 -6.22
CA ALA A 179 15.54 9.23 -5.31
C ALA A 179 16.49 8.19 -5.90
N SER A 180 17.54 7.83 -5.17
CA SER A 180 18.42 6.71 -5.50
C SER A 180 17.72 5.36 -5.29
N LEU A 181 16.82 5.31 -4.31
CA LEU A 181 16.02 4.13 -4.00
C LEU A 181 14.63 4.54 -3.49
N LEU A 182 13.58 3.93 -4.04
CA LEU A 182 12.21 4.09 -3.59
C LEU A 182 11.80 2.92 -2.69
N LEU A 183 11.25 3.23 -1.52
CA LEU A 183 10.71 2.24 -0.60
C LEU A 183 9.25 1.96 -0.90
N LEU A 184 8.95 0.73 -1.31
CA LEU A 184 7.60 0.19 -1.38
C LEU A 184 7.36 -0.69 -0.16
N LEU A 185 6.60 -0.16 0.81
CA LEU A 185 6.33 -0.83 2.07
C LEU A 185 4.97 -1.52 2.03
N LEU A 186 4.97 -2.84 2.15
CA LEU A 186 3.79 -3.68 2.26
C LEU A 186 3.56 -4.08 3.72
N PHE A 187 2.35 -4.57 4.03
CA PHE A 187 2.10 -5.19 5.33
C PHE A 187 2.83 -6.53 5.40
N ASP A 188 3.53 -6.76 6.50
CA ASP A 188 4.15 -8.06 6.80
C ASP A 188 3.07 -8.99 7.39
N SER A 189 2.18 -9.43 6.52
CA SER A 189 1.05 -10.27 6.89
C SER A 189 0.57 -11.09 5.70
N LYS A 190 -0.15 -12.17 5.99
CA LYS A 190 -0.73 -13.04 4.97
C LYS A 190 -1.71 -12.30 4.04
N SER A 191 -2.45 -11.31 4.54
CA SER A 191 -3.34 -10.48 3.73
C SER A 191 -2.56 -9.46 2.89
N GLY A 192 -1.40 -9.02 3.35
CA GLY A 192 -0.49 -8.12 2.62
C GLY A 192 0.12 -8.75 1.36
N GLU A 193 0.25 -10.08 1.29
CA GLU A 193 0.80 -10.81 0.13
C GLU A 193 0.03 -10.55 -1.18
N GLY A 194 -1.25 -10.18 -1.10
CA GLY A 194 -2.09 -9.88 -2.26
C GLY A 194 -2.15 -8.39 -2.62
N ASN A 195 -1.51 -7.53 -1.84
CA ASN A 195 -1.57 -6.09 -2.03
C ASN A 195 -0.71 -5.66 -3.22
N TYR A 196 -1.33 -4.97 -4.18
CA TYR A 196 -0.66 -4.38 -5.35
C TYR A 196 -0.83 -2.86 -5.29
N PRO A 197 0.10 -2.12 -4.67
CA PRO A 197 -0.03 -0.67 -4.51
C PRO A 197 -0.09 0.05 -5.85
N GLY A 198 -0.87 1.12 -5.92
CA GLY A 198 -0.97 1.99 -7.09
C GLY A 198 0.05 3.14 -7.09
N LYS A 199 1.23 2.91 -6.54
CA LYS A 199 2.32 3.90 -6.44
C LYS A 199 3.47 3.52 -7.32
#